data_9e9342400a72d31d32d35a99bb650b4c
#
_entry.id   9e9342400a72d31d32d35a99bb650b4c
#
_cell.length_a   1.000
_cell.length_b   1.000
_cell.length_c   1.000
_cell.angle_alpha   90.00
_cell.angle_beta   90.00
_cell.angle_gamma   90.00
#
_symmetry.space_group_name_H-M   'P 1'
#
loop_
_entity.id
_entity.type
_entity.pdbx_description
1 polymer ?
#
loop_
_entity_poly.entity_id
_entity_poly.type
_entity_poly.pdbx_seq_one_letter_code
_entity_poly.pdbx_strand_id
1 'polypeptide(L)'
;ASDALLDGMEDTDRYQPTARFMSLDDAQATPIATTDGGMLGFHASRRDVWGFSFQLERNDPFSSHLLVSFCQNICGCTAWWTNHALIDRAREEIDRAANGGSALCSLSGGIDSGVCAVLGNLAIGHKLHCIFIDTGLLRKNESEQVMAYYHDNLGLNLRRIDAREEFLTALAGVSDPAEKERIVTERLMSILSREAAAIDDIRLVIQGTNVTDTL
;
A
#
# COMPACT_ATOMS: atom_id res chain seq x y z
N ALA A 1 -11.51 39.23 -2.12
CA ALA A 1 -10.18 38.66 -1.98
C ALA A 1 -10.32 37.15 -2.24
N SER A 2 -9.57 36.61 -3.19
CA SER A 2 -9.56 35.17 -3.41
C SER A 2 -8.94 34.49 -2.17
N ASP A 3 -9.57 33.44 -1.67
CA ASP A 3 -8.98 32.63 -0.60
C ASP A 3 -7.78 31.87 -1.17
N ALA A 4 -6.67 31.82 -0.42
CA ALA A 4 -5.43 31.14 -0.84
C ALA A 4 -5.63 29.65 -1.19
N LEU A 5 -6.71 29.05 -0.68
CA LEU A 5 -7.09 27.67 -0.98
C LEU A 5 -7.58 27.50 -2.42
N LEU A 6 -8.16 28.53 -3.02
CA LEU A 6 -8.73 28.51 -4.37
C LEU A 6 -7.77 29.10 -5.42
N ASP A 7 -6.55 29.45 -5.02
CA ASP A 7 -5.57 30.06 -5.91
C ASP A 7 -5.19 29.09 -7.05
N GLY A 8 -5.24 29.56 -8.29
CA GLY A 8 -5.00 28.75 -9.49
C GLY A 8 -6.18 27.86 -9.94
N MET A 9 -7.35 27.96 -9.32
CA MET A 9 -8.56 27.30 -9.81
C MET A 9 -9.27 28.21 -10.82
N GLU A 10 -9.53 27.67 -12.01
CA GLU A 10 -10.41 28.30 -12.99
C GLU A 10 -11.87 28.17 -12.55
N ASP A 11 -12.73 29.03 -13.10
CA ASP A 11 -14.15 29.08 -12.79
C ASP A 11 -14.81 27.70 -12.79
N THR A 12 -15.35 27.28 -11.64
CA THR A 12 -15.77 25.92 -11.37
C THR A 12 -17.22 25.64 -11.72
N ASP A 13 -17.84 26.41 -12.61
CA ASP A 13 -19.25 26.27 -13.04
C ASP A 13 -19.63 24.84 -13.51
N ARG A 14 -18.65 23.96 -13.66
CA ARG A 14 -18.85 22.57 -14.10
C ARG A 14 -18.83 21.54 -12.96
N TYR A 15 -18.49 21.92 -11.73
CA TYR A 15 -18.48 20.99 -10.62
C TYR A 15 -19.86 20.93 -9.96
N GLN A 16 -20.56 19.82 -10.12
CA GLN A 16 -21.83 19.57 -9.42
C GLN A 16 -21.58 18.55 -8.30
N PRO A 17 -21.24 18.99 -7.10
CA PRO A 17 -21.10 18.09 -5.97
C PRO A 17 -22.46 17.55 -5.55
N THR A 18 -22.54 16.27 -5.25
CA THR A 18 -23.63 15.71 -4.46
C THR A 18 -23.49 16.17 -3.02
N ALA A 19 -23.80 17.42 -2.73
CA ALA A 19 -23.54 18.05 -1.45
C ALA A 19 -24.85 18.45 -0.77
N ARG A 20 -24.85 18.37 0.55
CA ARG A 20 -25.85 19.05 1.37
C ARG A 20 -25.36 20.47 1.63
N PHE A 21 -26.19 21.46 1.37
CA PHE A 21 -25.84 22.84 1.65
C PHE A 21 -25.78 23.12 3.16
N MET A 22 -24.85 23.97 3.56
CA MET A 22 -24.69 24.41 4.95
C MET A 22 -25.22 25.82 5.14
N SER A 23 -25.78 26.10 6.30
CA SER A 23 -25.98 27.44 6.82
C SER A 23 -24.98 27.66 7.95
N LEU A 24 -24.29 28.80 7.94
CA LEU A 24 -23.42 29.24 9.03
C LEU A 24 -24.03 30.38 9.75
N ASP A 25 -24.22 30.23 11.06
CA ASP A 25 -24.69 31.26 11.97
C ASP A 25 -23.54 32.05 12.63
N ASP A 26 -22.31 31.87 12.14
CA ASP A 26 -21.12 32.50 12.71
C ASP A 26 -20.67 33.69 11.82
N ALA A 27 -20.75 34.89 12.35
CA ALA A 27 -20.28 36.14 11.71
C ALA A 27 -18.75 36.14 11.43
N GLN A 28 -18.02 35.11 11.87
CA GLN A 28 -16.58 34.97 11.70
C GLN A 28 -16.19 33.97 10.60
N ALA A 29 -17.17 33.34 9.96
CA ALA A 29 -16.94 32.42 8.86
C ALA A 29 -17.32 33.06 7.52
N THR A 30 -16.40 33.08 6.59
CA THR A 30 -16.58 33.67 5.26
C THR A 30 -16.84 32.55 4.26
N PRO A 31 -17.91 32.60 3.46
CA PRO A 31 -18.09 31.70 2.35
C PRO A 31 -16.95 31.82 1.34
N ILE A 32 -16.38 30.69 0.94
CA ILE A 32 -15.31 30.62 -0.07
C ILE A 32 -15.76 29.90 -1.33
N ALA A 33 -16.80 29.06 -1.23
CA ALA A 33 -17.40 28.37 -2.37
C ALA A 33 -18.92 28.39 -2.21
N THR A 34 -19.64 28.87 -3.23
CA THR A 34 -21.12 28.98 -3.24
C THR A 34 -21.69 28.51 -4.58
N THR A 35 -22.95 28.07 -4.56
CA THR A 35 -23.77 27.80 -5.76
C THR A 35 -25.13 28.46 -5.56
N ASP A 36 -26.01 28.41 -6.57
CA ASP A 36 -27.42 28.90 -6.50
C ASP A 36 -28.19 28.22 -5.35
N GLY A 37 -27.79 27.03 -4.91
CA GLY A 37 -28.44 26.31 -3.81
C GLY A 37 -27.90 26.62 -2.43
N GLY A 38 -26.78 27.37 -2.30
CA GLY A 38 -26.19 27.73 -1.03
C GLY A 38 -24.67 27.58 -0.96
N MET A 39 -24.15 27.55 0.26
CA MET A 39 -22.71 27.51 0.53
C MET A 39 -22.18 26.09 0.46
N LEU A 40 -21.09 25.90 -0.26
CA LEU A 40 -20.35 24.64 -0.39
C LEU A 40 -19.08 24.58 0.46
N GLY A 41 -18.48 25.73 0.75
CA GLY A 41 -17.29 25.83 1.56
C GLY A 41 -17.15 27.14 2.29
N PHE A 42 -16.48 27.15 3.43
CA PHE A 42 -16.23 28.33 4.25
C PHE A 42 -14.83 28.32 4.85
N HIS A 43 -14.38 29.50 5.21
CA HIS A 43 -13.16 29.72 6.00
C HIS A 43 -13.52 30.48 7.29
N ALA A 44 -13.21 29.93 8.44
CA ALA A 44 -13.34 30.59 9.75
C ALA A 44 -11.97 31.10 10.18
N SER A 45 -11.65 32.33 9.82
CA SER A 45 -10.33 32.95 9.96
C SER A 45 -9.82 33.05 11.41
N ARG A 46 -10.69 33.09 12.41
CA ARG A 46 -10.29 33.15 13.82
C ARG A 46 -9.63 31.83 14.31
N ARG A 47 -9.93 30.72 13.65
CA ARG A 47 -9.46 29.38 14.04
C ARG A 47 -8.66 28.70 12.94
N ASP A 48 -8.45 29.35 11.79
CA ASP A 48 -7.83 28.77 10.60
C ASP A 48 -8.45 27.42 10.23
N VAL A 49 -9.79 27.39 10.12
CA VAL A 49 -10.56 26.20 9.80
C VAL A 49 -11.28 26.40 8.47
N TRP A 50 -11.10 25.48 7.56
CA TRP A 50 -11.86 25.38 6.30
C TRP A 50 -12.81 24.21 6.38
N GLY A 51 -14.03 24.40 5.94
CA GLY A 51 -15.04 23.35 5.92
C GLY A 51 -15.71 23.27 4.56
N PHE A 52 -16.02 22.05 4.14
CA PHE A 52 -16.71 21.74 2.89
C PHE A 52 -17.90 20.85 3.13
N SER A 53 -18.97 21.03 2.35
CA SER A 53 -20.19 20.23 2.41
C SER A 53 -20.16 19.00 1.51
N PHE A 54 -19.03 18.71 0.88
CA PHE A 54 -18.80 17.56 -0.01
C PHE A 54 -17.55 16.79 0.41
N GLN A 55 -17.42 15.58 -0.12
CA GLN A 55 -16.32 14.67 0.19
C GLN A 55 -15.05 15.10 -0.55
N LEU A 56 -14.02 15.51 0.19
CA LEU A 56 -12.70 15.86 -0.35
C LEU A 56 -11.85 14.65 -0.74
N GLU A 57 -12.13 13.50 -0.16
CA GLU A 57 -11.43 12.24 -0.45
C GLU A 57 -11.80 11.62 -1.82
N ARG A 58 -12.73 12.20 -2.55
CA ARG A 58 -13.04 11.77 -3.91
C ARG A 58 -11.84 12.01 -4.81
N ASN A 59 -11.51 10.99 -5.59
CA ASN A 59 -10.41 11.07 -6.55
C ASN A 59 -10.85 11.81 -7.84
N ASP A 60 -11.21 13.09 -7.69
CA ASP A 60 -11.51 14.00 -8.80
C ASP A 60 -10.53 15.18 -8.80
N PRO A 61 -10.33 15.85 -9.95
CA PRO A 61 -9.35 16.94 -10.06
C PRO A 61 -9.61 18.12 -9.12
N PHE A 62 -10.87 18.43 -8.84
CA PHE A 62 -11.25 19.55 -7.99
C PHE A 62 -10.90 19.27 -6.52
N SER A 63 -11.34 18.14 -5.97
CA SER A 63 -11.02 17.71 -4.61
C SER A 63 -9.51 17.56 -4.40
N SER A 64 -8.81 16.97 -5.38
CA SER A 64 -7.36 16.84 -5.36
C SER A 64 -6.66 18.19 -5.32
N HIS A 65 -7.10 19.16 -6.12
CA HIS A 65 -6.54 20.52 -6.13
C HIS A 65 -6.72 21.20 -4.77
N LEU A 66 -7.92 21.14 -4.19
CA LEU A 66 -8.19 21.71 -2.85
C LEU A 66 -7.28 21.12 -1.77
N LEU A 67 -7.12 19.81 -1.75
CA LEU A 67 -6.24 19.15 -0.77
C LEU A 67 -4.77 19.54 -0.96
N VAL A 68 -4.29 19.57 -2.20
CA VAL A 68 -2.91 19.99 -2.51
C VAL A 68 -2.71 21.46 -2.12
N SER A 69 -3.64 22.34 -2.49
CA SER A 69 -3.59 23.76 -2.16
C SER A 69 -3.61 24.00 -0.64
N PHE A 70 -4.46 23.28 0.09
CA PHE A 70 -4.47 23.33 1.55
C PHE A 70 -3.11 22.93 2.14
N CYS A 71 -2.56 21.80 1.72
CA CYS A 71 -1.27 21.34 2.23
C CYS A 71 -0.13 22.31 1.90
N GLN A 72 -0.06 22.80 0.65
CA GLN A 72 1.06 23.61 0.20
C GLN A 72 0.93 25.08 0.59
N ASN A 73 -0.24 25.71 0.32
CA ASN A 73 -0.39 27.14 0.48
C ASN A 73 -0.81 27.55 1.90
N ILE A 74 -1.56 26.69 2.61
CA ILE A 74 -2.01 26.97 3.98
C ILE A 74 -1.06 26.36 5.01
N CYS A 75 -0.77 25.06 4.88
CA CYS A 75 0.09 24.36 5.85
C CYS A 75 1.58 24.51 5.59
N GLY A 76 1.99 25.06 4.42
CA GLY A 76 3.39 25.22 4.06
C GLY A 76 4.11 23.88 3.81
N CYS A 77 3.38 22.82 3.52
CA CYS A 77 3.97 21.51 3.23
C CYS A 77 4.72 21.56 1.90
N THR A 78 5.87 20.94 1.86
CA THR A 78 6.63 20.75 0.62
C THR A 78 6.24 19.43 -0.05
N ALA A 79 6.11 19.41 -1.37
CA ALA A 79 5.74 18.22 -2.14
C ALA A 79 6.95 17.27 -2.33
N TRP A 80 7.55 16.82 -1.23
CA TRP A 80 8.71 15.92 -1.27
C TRP A 80 8.33 14.43 -1.27
N TRP A 81 7.08 14.09 -0.93
CA TRP A 81 6.61 12.71 -0.86
C TRP A 81 6.34 12.16 -2.27
N THR A 82 7.32 11.50 -2.83
CA THR A 82 7.30 10.91 -4.18
C THR A 82 7.47 9.39 -4.09
N ASN A 83 7.21 8.68 -5.19
CA ASN A 83 7.49 7.24 -5.26
C ASN A 83 8.96 6.91 -4.97
N HIS A 84 9.91 7.78 -5.37
CA HIS A 84 11.31 7.61 -5.02
C HIS A 84 11.55 7.76 -3.52
N ALA A 85 10.96 8.78 -2.89
CA ALA A 85 11.06 8.96 -1.45
C ALA A 85 10.46 7.77 -0.67
N LEU A 86 9.37 7.18 -1.16
CA LEU A 86 8.79 5.96 -0.59
C LEU A 86 9.74 4.77 -0.70
N ILE A 87 10.35 4.57 -1.88
CA ILE A 87 11.33 3.50 -2.11
C ILE A 87 12.54 3.67 -1.20
N ASP A 88 13.10 4.89 -1.16
CA ASP A 88 14.28 5.17 -0.32
C ASP A 88 13.99 4.94 1.16
N ARG A 89 12.85 5.42 1.63
CA ARG A 89 12.40 5.19 3.01
C ARG A 89 12.21 3.70 3.32
N ALA A 90 11.55 2.95 2.45
CA ALA A 90 11.37 1.52 2.63
C ALA A 90 12.73 0.78 2.69
N ARG A 91 13.68 1.16 1.85
CA ARG A 91 15.04 0.60 1.86
C ARG A 91 15.75 0.88 3.19
N GLU A 92 15.70 2.13 3.67
CA GLU A 92 16.30 2.50 4.95
C GLU A 92 15.66 1.77 6.14
N GLU A 93 14.35 1.60 6.12
CA GLU A 93 13.62 0.86 7.16
C GLU A 93 14.01 -0.63 7.16
N ILE A 94 14.09 -1.25 5.99
CA ILE A 94 14.50 -2.66 5.84
C ILE A 94 15.96 -2.85 6.29
N ASP A 95 16.88 -2.01 5.83
CA ASP A 95 18.30 -2.10 6.19
C ASP A 95 18.49 -1.93 7.70
N ARG A 96 17.81 -0.95 8.29
CA ARG A 96 17.84 -0.72 9.76
C ARG A 96 17.27 -1.91 10.53
N ALA A 97 16.17 -2.50 10.06
CA ALA A 97 15.55 -3.65 10.71
C ALA A 97 16.42 -4.92 10.58
N ALA A 98 17.04 -5.13 9.42
CA ALA A 98 17.98 -6.22 9.20
C ALA A 98 19.27 -6.06 10.03
N ASN A 99 19.68 -4.82 10.33
CA ASN A 99 20.82 -4.49 11.16
C ASN A 99 22.08 -5.34 10.83
N GLY A 100 22.39 -5.40 9.54
CA GLY A 100 23.52 -6.18 9.02
C GLY A 100 23.30 -7.69 8.91
N GLY A 101 22.20 -8.23 9.40
CA GLY A 101 21.81 -9.63 9.26
C GLY A 101 21.10 -9.96 7.94
N SER A 102 20.56 -11.16 7.87
CA SER A 102 19.78 -11.66 6.72
C SER A 102 18.29 -11.45 6.91
N ALA A 103 17.55 -11.45 5.82
CA ALA A 103 16.08 -11.44 5.82
C ALA A 103 15.51 -12.56 4.96
N LEU A 104 14.32 -13.03 5.35
CA LEU A 104 13.53 -13.99 4.57
C LEU A 104 12.34 -13.25 3.94
N CYS A 105 12.10 -13.47 2.66
CA CYS A 105 10.90 -12.97 1.96
C CYS A 105 10.15 -14.15 1.33
N SER A 106 8.86 -14.27 1.69
CA SER A 106 7.96 -15.20 1.00
C SER A 106 7.43 -14.56 -0.27
N LEU A 107 7.69 -15.17 -1.42
CA LEU A 107 7.29 -14.70 -2.72
C LEU A 107 6.19 -15.61 -3.27
N SER A 108 4.98 -15.08 -3.41
CA SER A 108 3.81 -15.84 -3.90
C SER A 108 3.64 -15.80 -5.42
N GLY A 109 4.41 -14.96 -6.10
CA GLY A 109 4.21 -14.65 -7.53
C GLY A 109 3.22 -13.49 -7.77
N GLY A 110 2.52 -13.03 -6.74
CA GLY A 110 1.68 -11.82 -6.78
C GLY A 110 2.50 -10.54 -6.71
N ILE A 111 1.88 -9.41 -7.08
CA ILE A 111 2.56 -8.12 -7.17
C ILE A 111 3.06 -7.63 -5.81
N ASP A 112 2.29 -7.80 -4.74
CA ASP A 112 2.63 -7.29 -3.41
C ASP A 112 3.89 -7.95 -2.85
N SER A 113 3.95 -9.28 -2.91
CA SER A 113 5.15 -10.04 -2.51
C SER A 113 6.34 -9.74 -3.43
N GLY A 114 6.08 -9.51 -4.71
CA GLY A 114 7.11 -9.13 -5.69
C GLY A 114 7.73 -7.77 -5.38
N VAL A 115 6.92 -6.76 -5.07
CA VAL A 115 7.40 -5.44 -4.64
C VAL A 115 8.23 -5.55 -3.36
N CYS A 116 7.76 -6.31 -2.38
CA CYS A 116 8.49 -6.55 -1.14
C CYS A 116 9.86 -7.21 -1.38
N ALA A 117 9.91 -8.21 -2.25
CA ALA A 117 11.17 -8.88 -2.61
C ALA A 117 12.15 -7.94 -3.31
N VAL A 118 11.67 -7.11 -4.25
CA VAL A 118 12.51 -6.12 -4.94
C VAL A 118 13.03 -5.06 -3.97
N LEU A 119 12.18 -4.50 -3.11
CA LEU A 119 12.59 -3.52 -2.09
C LEU A 119 13.60 -4.12 -1.11
N GLY A 120 13.38 -5.34 -0.66
CA GLY A 120 14.31 -6.07 0.19
C GLY A 120 15.67 -6.27 -0.48
N ASN A 121 15.67 -6.68 -1.74
CA ASN A 121 16.90 -6.84 -2.51
C ASN A 121 17.65 -5.51 -2.73
N LEU A 122 16.91 -4.44 -2.99
CA LEU A 122 17.50 -3.10 -3.09
C LEU A 122 18.11 -2.60 -1.77
N ALA A 123 17.58 -3.04 -0.63
CA ALA A 123 18.04 -2.65 0.69
C ALA A 123 19.27 -3.45 1.14
N ILE A 124 19.20 -4.79 1.11
CA ILE A 124 20.20 -5.68 1.72
C ILE A 124 20.87 -6.66 0.75
N GLY A 125 20.51 -6.59 -0.55
CA GLY A 125 21.15 -7.38 -1.61
C GLY A 125 21.04 -8.89 -1.37
N HIS A 126 22.17 -9.59 -1.51
CA HIS A 126 22.24 -11.05 -1.40
C HIS A 126 21.89 -11.61 -0.02
N LYS A 127 21.79 -10.76 1.01
CA LYS A 127 21.31 -11.15 2.35
C LYS A 127 19.80 -11.33 2.41
N LEU A 128 19.07 -10.93 1.36
CA LEU A 128 17.67 -11.27 1.20
C LEU A 128 17.57 -12.68 0.62
N HIS A 129 16.97 -13.59 1.37
CA HIS A 129 16.61 -14.93 0.92
C HIS A 129 15.14 -14.96 0.56
N CYS A 130 14.84 -15.07 -0.74
CA CYS A 130 13.48 -15.23 -1.23
C CYS A 130 13.14 -16.71 -1.34
N ILE A 131 11.95 -17.11 -0.91
CA ILE A 131 11.43 -18.46 -1.14
C ILE A 131 10.09 -18.39 -1.84
N PHE A 132 9.94 -19.27 -2.83
CA PHE A 132 8.70 -19.52 -3.53
C PHE A 132 8.26 -20.95 -3.21
N ILE A 133 7.06 -21.12 -2.66
CA ILE A 133 6.54 -22.42 -2.24
C ILE A 133 5.57 -22.93 -3.31
N ASP A 134 5.96 -23.99 -3.98
CA ASP A 134 5.09 -24.69 -4.93
C ASP A 134 4.16 -25.63 -4.15
N THR A 135 2.92 -25.20 -4.00
CA THR A 135 1.89 -25.92 -3.26
C THR A 135 1.18 -27.00 -4.08
N GLY A 136 1.44 -27.08 -5.39
CA GLY A 136 0.66 -27.91 -6.31
C GLY A 136 -0.73 -27.36 -6.67
N LEU A 137 -1.10 -26.18 -6.13
CA LEU A 137 -2.37 -25.50 -6.40
C LEU A 137 -2.20 -24.28 -7.32
N LEU A 138 -1.04 -24.16 -7.92
CA LEU A 138 -0.67 -23.05 -8.80
C LEU A 138 -1.34 -23.18 -10.16
N ARG A 139 -1.38 -22.04 -10.89
CA ARG A 139 -1.77 -22.03 -12.28
C ARG A 139 -0.75 -22.79 -13.15
N LYS A 140 -1.18 -23.20 -14.33
CA LYS A 140 -0.31 -23.89 -15.29
C LYS A 140 0.94 -23.04 -15.58
N ASN A 141 2.12 -23.62 -15.39
CA ASN A 141 3.45 -23.02 -15.62
C ASN A 141 3.73 -21.76 -14.74
N GLU A 142 2.96 -21.52 -13.69
CA GLU A 142 3.17 -20.34 -12.81
C GLU A 142 4.50 -20.44 -12.06
N SER A 143 4.86 -21.62 -11.58
CA SER A 143 6.13 -21.87 -10.89
C SER A 143 7.32 -21.51 -11.77
N GLU A 144 7.34 -21.95 -13.01
CA GLU A 144 8.39 -21.68 -13.98
C GLU A 144 8.45 -20.17 -14.34
N GLN A 145 7.29 -19.54 -14.49
CA GLN A 145 7.21 -18.10 -14.78
C GLN A 145 7.75 -17.25 -13.62
N VAL A 146 7.42 -17.60 -12.39
CA VAL A 146 7.93 -16.92 -11.21
C VAL A 146 9.44 -17.04 -11.11
N MET A 147 9.98 -18.26 -11.28
CA MET A 147 11.42 -18.48 -11.26
C MET A 147 12.13 -17.68 -12.37
N ALA A 148 11.64 -17.78 -13.62
CA ALA A 148 12.22 -17.05 -14.74
C ALA A 148 12.21 -15.54 -14.52
N TYR A 149 11.12 -14.96 -13.99
CA TYR A 149 11.02 -13.53 -13.79
C TYR A 149 11.89 -13.03 -12.62
N TYR A 150 11.75 -13.62 -11.44
CA TYR A 150 12.41 -13.10 -10.25
C TYR A 150 13.84 -13.58 -10.06
N HIS A 151 14.13 -14.84 -10.39
CA HIS A 151 15.48 -15.38 -10.27
C HIS A 151 16.32 -15.04 -11.51
N ASP A 152 15.87 -15.42 -12.72
CA ASP A 152 16.71 -15.31 -13.92
C ASP A 152 16.79 -13.87 -14.44
N ASN A 153 15.68 -13.10 -14.45
CA ASN A 153 15.67 -11.76 -14.99
C ASN A 153 16.03 -10.68 -13.96
N LEU A 154 15.54 -10.78 -12.71
CA LEU A 154 15.82 -9.80 -11.67
C LEU A 154 17.01 -10.17 -10.77
N GLY A 155 17.56 -11.37 -10.90
CA GLY A 155 18.72 -11.82 -10.13
C GLY A 155 18.47 -11.92 -8.62
N LEU A 156 17.23 -12.13 -8.19
CA LEU A 156 16.93 -12.32 -6.77
C LEU A 156 17.50 -13.65 -6.28
N ASN A 157 18.01 -13.68 -5.05
CA ASN A 157 18.37 -14.91 -4.36
C ASN A 157 17.09 -15.69 -4.00
N LEU A 158 16.48 -16.32 -5.01
CA LEU A 158 15.21 -17.00 -4.94
C LEU A 158 15.38 -18.51 -5.01
N ARG A 159 14.80 -19.24 -4.06
CA ARG A 159 14.75 -20.69 -4.03
C ARG A 159 13.31 -21.19 -4.10
N ARG A 160 13.05 -22.17 -4.97
CA ARG A 160 11.77 -22.88 -5.03
C ARG A 160 11.76 -24.03 -4.03
N ILE A 161 10.69 -24.12 -3.25
CA ILE A 161 10.39 -25.25 -2.35
C ILE A 161 9.26 -26.06 -2.98
N ASP A 162 9.52 -27.31 -3.31
CA ASP A 162 8.48 -28.24 -3.75
C ASP A 162 7.74 -28.81 -2.54
N ALA A 163 6.55 -28.33 -2.30
CA ALA A 163 5.69 -28.75 -1.20
C ALA A 163 4.38 -29.38 -1.69
N ARG A 164 4.31 -29.76 -2.98
CA ARG A 164 3.08 -30.26 -3.63
C ARG A 164 2.47 -31.44 -2.88
N GLU A 165 3.27 -32.44 -2.56
CA GLU A 165 2.81 -33.63 -1.85
C GLU A 165 2.29 -33.30 -0.44
N GLU A 166 2.97 -32.40 0.27
CA GLU A 166 2.60 -31.96 1.62
C GLU A 166 1.22 -31.27 1.63
N PHE A 167 0.98 -30.34 0.68
CA PHE A 167 -0.30 -29.65 0.58
C PHE A 167 -1.43 -30.53 0.08
N LEU A 168 -1.20 -31.30 -0.99
CA LEU A 168 -2.24 -32.16 -1.56
C LEU A 168 -2.67 -33.25 -0.59
N THR A 169 -1.75 -33.82 0.18
CA THR A 169 -2.05 -34.79 1.24
C THR A 169 -2.86 -34.15 2.36
N ALA A 170 -2.47 -32.97 2.84
CA ALA A 170 -3.16 -32.30 3.93
C ALA A 170 -4.57 -31.83 3.55
N LEU A 171 -4.81 -31.53 2.28
CA LEU A 171 -6.11 -31.09 1.75
C LEU A 171 -6.99 -32.22 1.27
N ALA A 172 -6.51 -33.45 1.26
CA ALA A 172 -7.28 -34.60 0.76
C ALA A 172 -8.56 -34.81 1.59
N GLY A 173 -9.72 -34.79 0.92
CA GLY A 173 -11.03 -35.00 1.55
C GLY A 173 -11.58 -33.77 2.28
N VAL A 174 -10.85 -32.66 2.35
CA VAL A 174 -11.32 -31.42 2.97
C VAL A 174 -12.18 -30.65 1.96
N SER A 175 -13.46 -30.41 2.29
CA SER A 175 -14.40 -29.68 1.42
C SER A 175 -14.70 -28.27 1.92
N ASP A 176 -14.66 -28.04 3.23
CA ASP A 176 -14.95 -26.76 3.86
C ASP A 176 -13.90 -25.70 3.48
N PRO A 177 -14.31 -24.53 2.93
CA PRO A 177 -13.37 -23.48 2.53
C PRO A 177 -12.54 -22.91 3.69
N ALA A 178 -13.14 -22.67 4.83
CA ALA A 178 -12.44 -22.11 5.99
C ALA A 178 -11.39 -23.08 6.53
N GLU A 179 -11.70 -24.37 6.54
CA GLU A 179 -10.75 -25.40 6.93
C GLU A 179 -9.59 -25.54 5.92
N LYS A 180 -9.86 -25.41 4.61
CA LYS A 180 -8.80 -25.37 3.60
C LYS A 180 -7.85 -24.21 3.82
N GLU A 181 -8.39 -23.02 4.06
CA GLU A 181 -7.59 -21.82 4.31
C GLU A 181 -6.71 -21.98 5.56
N ARG A 182 -7.27 -22.50 6.64
CA ARG A 182 -6.53 -22.79 7.87
C ARG A 182 -5.36 -23.75 7.61
N ILE A 183 -5.62 -24.86 6.91
CA ILE A 183 -4.59 -25.86 6.58
C ILE A 183 -3.49 -25.25 5.72
N VAL A 184 -3.85 -24.51 4.67
CA VAL A 184 -2.90 -23.84 3.78
C VAL A 184 -2.01 -22.88 4.55
N THR A 185 -2.61 -22.02 5.38
CA THR A 185 -1.88 -21.05 6.20
C THR A 185 -0.92 -21.74 7.18
N GLU A 186 -1.38 -22.74 7.89
CA GLU A 186 -0.52 -23.50 8.83
C GLU A 186 0.65 -24.16 8.14
N ARG A 187 0.45 -24.76 6.96
CA ARG A 187 1.54 -25.38 6.19
C ARG A 187 2.54 -24.36 5.67
N LEU A 188 2.04 -23.25 5.12
CA LEU A 188 2.91 -22.14 4.69
C LEU A 188 3.78 -21.64 5.83
N MET A 189 3.19 -21.36 6.99
CA MET A 189 3.92 -20.87 8.17
C MET A 189 4.94 -21.90 8.69
N SER A 190 4.60 -23.20 8.66
CA SER A 190 5.52 -24.27 9.04
C SER A 190 6.73 -24.31 8.12
N ILE A 191 6.51 -24.24 6.80
CA ILE A 191 7.60 -24.22 5.81
C ILE A 191 8.47 -22.98 5.99
N LEU A 192 7.87 -21.79 6.11
CA LEU A 192 8.59 -20.54 6.33
C LEU A 192 9.46 -20.58 7.59
N SER A 193 8.93 -21.14 8.68
CA SER A 193 9.67 -21.29 9.93
C SER A 193 10.86 -22.24 9.79
N ARG A 194 10.66 -23.36 9.09
CA ARG A 194 11.73 -24.33 8.80
C ARG A 194 12.84 -23.72 7.95
N GLU A 195 12.47 -22.99 6.90
CA GLU A 195 13.42 -22.35 6.01
C GLU A 195 14.16 -21.20 6.69
N ALA A 196 13.47 -20.41 7.52
CA ALA A 196 14.12 -19.38 8.33
C ALA A 196 15.15 -19.96 9.30
N ALA A 197 14.84 -21.08 9.95
CA ALA A 197 15.77 -21.75 10.87
C ALA A 197 17.02 -22.33 10.17
N ALA A 198 16.97 -22.54 8.86
CA ALA A 198 18.08 -23.06 8.06
C ALA A 198 19.02 -21.94 7.53
N ILE A 199 18.67 -20.69 7.72
CA ILE A 199 19.46 -19.53 7.26
C ILE A 199 20.11 -18.87 8.46
N ASP A 200 21.44 -18.68 8.38
CA ASP A 200 22.17 -18.03 9.45
C ASP A 200 21.81 -16.54 9.57
N ASP A 201 21.74 -16.07 10.81
CA ASP A 201 21.53 -14.65 11.18
C ASP A 201 20.28 -14.00 10.56
N ILE A 202 19.18 -14.78 10.44
CA ILE A 202 17.87 -14.21 10.06
C ILE A 202 17.38 -13.28 11.17
N ARG A 203 17.14 -12.03 10.82
CA ARG A 203 16.65 -10.98 11.74
C ARG A 203 15.31 -10.41 11.34
N LEU A 204 14.91 -10.60 10.09
CA LEU A 204 13.73 -9.96 9.53
C LEU A 204 12.98 -10.95 8.62
N VAL A 205 11.66 -10.92 8.70
CA VAL A 205 10.78 -11.53 7.70
C VAL A 205 10.04 -10.41 6.98
N ILE A 206 10.11 -10.41 5.67
CA ILE A 206 9.43 -9.43 4.80
C ILE A 206 8.23 -10.14 4.16
N GLN A 207 7.04 -9.56 4.35
CA GLN A 207 5.80 -10.11 3.80
C GLN A 207 4.97 -9.00 3.17
N GLY A 208 4.45 -9.26 1.97
CA GLY A 208 3.49 -8.38 1.30
C GLY A 208 2.09 -8.63 1.86
N THR A 209 1.60 -7.68 2.67
CA THR A 209 0.25 -7.69 3.22
C THR A 209 -0.41 -6.36 2.88
N ASN A 210 -1.59 -6.38 2.34
CA ASN A 210 -2.36 -5.17 2.03
C ASN A 210 -3.57 -5.01 2.98
N VAL A 211 -4.27 -3.87 2.88
CA VAL A 211 -5.39 -3.56 3.78
C VAL A 211 -6.51 -4.61 3.67
N THR A 212 -6.74 -5.17 2.49
CA THR A 212 -7.78 -6.19 2.28
C THR A 212 -7.45 -7.52 2.92
N ASP A 213 -6.17 -7.80 3.18
CA ASP A 213 -5.74 -9.03 3.87
C ASP A 213 -5.95 -8.95 5.39
N THR A 214 -6.27 -7.75 5.91
CA THR A 214 -6.43 -7.49 7.35
C THR A 214 -7.88 -7.24 7.76
N LEU A 215 -8.81 -7.20 6.80
CA LEU A 215 -10.26 -7.02 7.01
C LEU A 215 -10.98 -8.36 7.06
#